data_1850bc546f86f51624439a1a019f6da8
#
_entry.id   1850bc546f86f51624439a1a019f6da8
#
_cell.length_a   1.000
_cell.length_b   1.000
_cell.length_c   1.000
_cell.angle_alpha   90.00
_cell.angle_beta   90.00
_cell.angle_gamma   90.00
#
_symmetry.space_group_name_H-M   'P 1'
#
loop_
_entity.id
_entity.type
_entity.pdbx_description
1 polymer ?
#
loop_
_entity_poly.entity_id
_entity_poly.type
_entity_poly.pdbx_seq_one_letter_code
_entity_poly.pdbx_strand_id
1 'polypeptide(L)'
;MTTQWEEYESELRAGDADRVNAVVDEIREMDIIERTEAFEGCFGGATDLYRSHEDGYVRQSCVRVVQQFAPRLPAAVTLQSSDVASPPAETVHDQTDAVCGFLLEAITDEDGRVRQSAKRALKDCIRAYDALEETATIEGLIEELETMAAGASGKQAQHLREAKEDAEFFMQSGLGRIIEGFQKEFGDALDS
;
A
#
# COMPACT_ATOMS: atom_id res chain seq x y z
N MET A 1 19.19 -9.39 -22.80
CA MET A 1 19.19 -9.34 -21.32
C MET A 1 17.74 -9.26 -20.94
N THR A 2 17.23 -10.24 -20.21
CA THR A 2 15.87 -10.23 -19.66
C THR A 2 15.79 -9.15 -18.59
N THR A 3 14.74 -8.38 -18.53
CA THR A 3 14.53 -7.41 -17.45
C THR A 3 14.06 -8.14 -16.19
N GLN A 4 14.29 -7.58 -15.02
CA GLN A 4 13.81 -8.17 -13.75
C GLN A 4 12.30 -8.42 -13.79
N TRP A 5 11.53 -7.49 -14.37
CA TRP A 5 10.09 -7.69 -14.54
C TRP A 5 9.75 -8.90 -15.43
N GLU A 6 10.44 -9.12 -16.55
CA GLU A 6 10.16 -10.28 -17.42
C GLU A 6 10.35 -11.61 -16.69
N GLU A 7 11.31 -11.70 -15.75
CA GLU A 7 11.50 -12.85 -14.89
C GLU A 7 10.32 -13.02 -13.93
N TYR A 8 9.92 -11.95 -13.24
CA TYR A 8 8.77 -11.97 -12.34
C TYR A 8 7.46 -12.30 -13.08
N GLU A 9 7.22 -11.68 -14.23
CA GLU A 9 6.04 -11.97 -15.04
C GLU A 9 5.92 -13.45 -15.40
N SER A 10 7.02 -14.09 -15.78
CA SER A 10 7.05 -15.52 -16.08
C SER A 10 6.63 -16.36 -14.89
N GLU A 11 7.12 -16.01 -13.68
CA GLU A 11 6.78 -16.72 -12.45
C GLU A 11 5.31 -16.51 -12.04
N LEU A 12 4.80 -15.28 -12.17
CA LEU A 12 3.41 -14.96 -11.85
C LEU A 12 2.41 -15.64 -12.81
N ARG A 13 2.72 -15.66 -14.12
CA ARG A 13 1.90 -16.32 -15.15
C ARG A 13 1.85 -17.83 -14.98
N ALA A 14 2.85 -18.44 -14.38
CA ALA A 14 2.86 -19.88 -14.11
C ALA A 14 1.74 -20.30 -13.13
N GLY A 15 1.22 -19.39 -12.32
CA GLY A 15 0.14 -19.64 -11.37
C GLY A 15 0.51 -20.63 -10.25
N ASP A 16 1.79 -20.88 -10.05
CA ASP A 16 2.32 -21.77 -9.02
C ASP A 16 2.60 -20.98 -7.73
N ALA A 17 2.09 -21.46 -6.59
CA ALA A 17 2.15 -20.76 -5.33
C ALA A 17 3.58 -20.56 -4.82
N ASP A 18 4.45 -21.55 -4.99
CA ASP A 18 5.84 -21.48 -4.50
C ASP A 18 6.65 -20.49 -5.34
N ARG A 19 6.43 -20.47 -6.67
CA ARG A 19 7.06 -19.52 -7.59
C ARG A 19 6.62 -18.09 -7.29
N VAL A 20 5.31 -17.84 -7.09
CA VAL A 20 4.77 -16.54 -6.70
C VAL A 20 5.33 -16.09 -5.36
N ASN A 21 5.40 -16.98 -4.37
CA ASN A 21 5.97 -16.67 -3.06
C ASN A 21 7.44 -16.29 -3.15
N ALA A 22 8.22 -16.98 -3.99
CA ALA A 22 9.64 -16.65 -4.21
C ALA A 22 9.82 -15.21 -4.72
N VAL A 23 9.01 -14.77 -5.71
CA VAL A 23 9.02 -13.37 -6.19
C VAL A 23 8.66 -12.40 -5.09
N VAL A 24 7.59 -12.67 -4.34
CA VAL A 24 7.14 -11.80 -3.24
C VAL A 24 8.21 -11.68 -2.15
N ASP A 25 8.88 -12.79 -1.81
CA ASP A 25 9.92 -12.81 -0.79
C ASP A 25 11.18 -12.10 -1.27
N GLU A 26 11.58 -12.27 -2.53
CA GLU A 26 12.71 -11.54 -3.14
C GLU A 26 12.52 -10.03 -3.06
N ILE A 27 11.34 -9.51 -3.48
CA ILE A 27 11.05 -8.07 -3.40
C ILE A 27 11.00 -7.60 -1.93
N ARG A 28 10.51 -8.44 -1.02
CA ARG A 28 10.46 -8.12 0.41
C ARG A 28 11.84 -7.98 1.03
N GLU A 29 12.82 -8.75 0.56
CA GLU A 29 14.20 -8.76 1.04
C GLU A 29 15.04 -7.61 0.48
N MET A 30 14.60 -6.97 -0.61
CA MET A 30 15.24 -5.77 -1.15
C MET A 30 15.33 -4.68 -0.09
N ASP A 31 16.43 -3.96 -0.05
CA ASP A 31 16.50 -2.73 0.72
C ASP A 31 15.61 -1.62 0.13
N ILE A 32 15.49 -0.50 0.83
CA ILE A 32 14.56 0.56 0.43
C ILE A 32 15.00 1.23 -0.89
N ILE A 33 16.30 1.36 -1.15
CA ILE A 33 16.82 1.97 -2.37
C ILE A 33 16.58 1.05 -3.56
N GLU A 34 17.00 -0.22 -3.44
CA GLU A 34 16.78 -1.24 -4.48
C GLU A 34 15.30 -1.34 -4.86
N ARG A 35 14.40 -1.34 -3.86
CA ARG A 35 12.96 -1.42 -4.08
C ARG A 35 12.41 -0.19 -4.78
N THR A 36 12.89 1.01 -4.40
CA THR A 36 12.49 2.27 -5.02
C THR A 36 12.93 2.33 -6.49
N GLU A 37 14.14 1.87 -6.79
CA GLU A 37 14.68 1.81 -8.15
C GLU A 37 13.94 0.77 -9.01
N ALA A 38 13.62 -0.39 -8.44
CA ALA A 38 12.87 -1.45 -9.12
C ALA A 38 11.40 -1.09 -9.40
N PHE A 39 10.84 -0.13 -8.65
CA PHE A 39 9.43 0.24 -8.71
C PHE A 39 8.97 0.57 -10.13
N GLU A 40 9.62 1.50 -10.82
CA GLU A 40 9.19 1.96 -12.15
C GLU A 40 9.15 0.81 -13.17
N GLY A 41 10.15 -0.07 -13.14
CA GLY A 41 10.22 -1.20 -14.06
C GLY A 41 9.21 -2.31 -13.77
N CYS A 42 8.84 -2.50 -12.51
CA CYS A 42 7.98 -3.62 -12.08
C CYS A 42 6.52 -3.22 -11.88
N PHE A 43 6.23 -2.00 -11.40
CA PHE A 43 4.88 -1.56 -11.12
C PHE A 43 4.01 -1.50 -12.38
N GLY A 44 4.52 -0.88 -13.45
CA GLY A 44 3.82 -0.83 -14.73
C GLY A 44 3.51 -2.21 -15.28
N GLY A 45 4.50 -3.10 -15.30
CA GLY A 45 4.33 -4.47 -15.76
C GLY A 45 3.33 -5.27 -14.91
N ALA A 46 3.36 -5.13 -13.57
CA ALA A 46 2.43 -5.82 -12.67
C ALA A 46 0.98 -5.34 -12.87
N THR A 47 0.77 -4.04 -13.07
CA THR A 47 -0.56 -3.48 -13.33
C THR A 47 -1.09 -3.86 -14.71
N ASP A 48 -0.24 -3.93 -15.72
CA ASP A 48 -0.60 -4.38 -17.07
C ASP A 48 -0.95 -5.89 -17.08
N LEU A 49 -0.17 -6.71 -16.39
CA LEU A 49 -0.47 -8.12 -16.22
C LEU A 49 -1.81 -8.32 -15.49
N TYR A 50 -2.06 -7.57 -14.43
CA TYR A 50 -3.32 -7.58 -13.69
C TYR A 50 -4.51 -7.30 -14.60
N ARG A 51 -4.45 -6.23 -15.40
CA ARG A 51 -5.55 -5.81 -16.27
C ARG A 51 -5.78 -6.73 -17.46
N SER A 52 -4.75 -7.42 -17.93
CA SER A 52 -4.82 -8.28 -19.11
C SER A 52 -5.09 -9.75 -18.82
N HIS A 53 -5.00 -10.20 -17.55
CA HIS A 53 -5.07 -11.62 -17.21
C HIS A 53 -6.45 -12.01 -16.67
N GLU A 54 -7.02 -13.13 -17.22
CA GLU A 54 -8.35 -13.62 -16.82
C GLU A 54 -8.34 -14.40 -15.50
N ASP A 55 -7.22 -15.04 -15.14
CA ASP A 55 -7.12 -15.84 -13.92
C ASP A 55 -7.00 -14.94 -12.67
N GLY A 56 -8.00 -15.04 -11.78
CA GLY A 56 -8.02 -14.30 -10.51
C GLY A 56 -6.85 -14.61 -9.58
N TYR A 57 -6.22 -15.79 -9.67
CA TYR A 57 -5.02 -16.08 -8.88
C TYR A 57 -3.80 -15.28 -9.38
N VAL A 58 -3.63 -15.16 -10.70
CA VAL A 58 -2.57 -14.31 -11.27
C VAL A 58 -2.82 -12.86 -10.94
N ARG A 59 -4.07 -12.36 -11.05
CA ARG A 59 -4.42 -10.98 -10.63
C ARG A 59 -4.14 -10.75 -9.14
N GLN A 60 -4.49 -11.71 -8.28
CA GLN A 60 -4.14 -11.66 -6.87
C GLN A 60 -2.62 -11.59 -6.65
N SER A 61 -1.86 -12.36 -7.43
CA SER A 61 -0.40 -12.38 -7.33
C SER A 61 0.21 -11.03 -7.72
N CYS A 62 -0.35 -10.36 -8.74
CA CYS A 62 0.04 -8.98 -9.10
C CYS A 62 -0.21 -8.01 -7.93
N VAL A 63 -1.37 -8.09 -7.26
CA VAL A 63 -1.66 -7.27 -6.08
C VAL A 63 -0.65 -7.52 -4.96
N ARG A 64 -0.27 -8.78 -4.72
CA ARG A 64 0.73 -9.15 -3.70
C ARG A 64 2.12 -8.59 -4.03
N VAL A 65 2.51 -8.60 -5.30
CA VAL A 65 3.77 -8.03 -5.77
C VAL A 65 3.75 -6.52 -5.62
N VAL A 66 2.71 -5.83 -6.10
CA VAL A 66 2.56 -4.38 -5.96
C VAL A 66 2.58 -3.95 -4.49
N GLN A 67 1.97 -4.71 -3.60
CA GLN A 67 2.02 -4.45 -2.15
C GLN A 67 3.46 -4.41 -1.60
N GLN A 68 4.37 -5.24 -2.13
CA GLN A 68 5.75 -5.23 -1.64
C GLN A 68 6.52 -3.96 -2.04
N PHE A 69 6.09 -3.30 -3.12
CA PHE A 69 6.63 -2.01 -3.53
C PHE A 69 6.06 -0.83 -2.74
N ALA A 70 4.94 -1.01 -2.01
CA ALA A 70 4.45 0.03 -1.10
C ALA A 70 5.56 0.36 -0.10
N PRO A 71 5.97 1.64 0.00
CA PRO A 71 7.05 2.03 0.89
C PRO A 71 6.69 1.69 2.34
N ARG A 72 7.54 0.91 3.00
CA ARG A 72 7.39 0.63 4.43
C ARG A 72 8.00 1.80 5.22
N LEU A 73 7.27 2.86 5.31
CA LEU A 73 7.68 4.16 5.83
C LEU A 73 8.16 4.24 7.27
N PRO A 74 7.77 3.38 8.24
CA PRO A 74 8.43 3.43 9.55
C PRO A 74 9.95 3.31 9.44
N ALA A 75 10.43 2.57 8.43
CA ALA A 75 11.87 2.51 8.14
C ALA A 75 12.38 3.77 7.43
N ALA A 76 11.66 4.34 6.47
CA ALA A 76 12.10 5.50 5.69
C ALA A 76 12.13 6.78 6.51
N VAL A 77 11.12 7.04 7.36
CA VAL A 77 11.10 8.22 8.26
C VAL A 77 12.14 8.08 9.37
N THR A 78 12.35 6.87 9.90
CA THR A 78 13.42 6.61 10.87
C THR A 78 14.82 6.76 10.23
N LEU A 79 14.95 6.47 8.93
CA LEU A 79 16.21 6.59 8.18
C LEU A 79 16.54 8.04 7.81
N GLN A 80 15.55 8.95 7.69
CA GLN A 80 15.80 10.39 7.49
C GLN A 80 16.56 11.03 8.68
N SER A 81 16.53 10.39 9.84
CA SER A 81 17.27 10.80 11.03
C SER A 81 18.63 10.10 11.19
N SER A 82 19.03 9.24 10.27
CA SER A 82 20.28 8.48 10.29
C SER A 82 21.10 8.77 9.02
N ASP A 83 22.44 8.61 9.09
CA ASP A 83 23.37 8.75 7.93
C ASP A 83 23.17 7.68 6.83
N VAL A 84 22.01 7.01 6.80
CA VAL A 84 21.67 5.98 5.82
C VAL A 84 20.93 6.64 4.65
N ALA A 85 21.38 6.32 3.43
CA ALA A 85 20.72 6.80 2.21
C ALA A 85 19.24 6.36 2.19
N SER A 86 18.34 7.31 1.99
CA SER A 86 16.91 7.07 1.86
C SER A 86 16.36 7.74 0.61
N PRO A 87 15.33 7.20 -0.04
CA PRO A 87 14.72 7.86 -1.18
C PRO A 87 14.11 9.20 -0.75
N PRO A 88 14.01 10.19 -1.67
CA PRO A 88 13.33 11.45 -1.41
C PRO A 88 11.88 11.24 -0.95
N ALA A 89 11.39 12.06 -0.01
CA ALA A 89 10.02 11.95 0.47
C ALA A 89 8.98 12.09 -0.65
N GLU A 90 9.25 12.96 -1.64
CA GLU A 90 8.42 13.10 -2.84
C GLU A 90 8.31 11.79 -3.64
N THR A 91 9.44 11.09 -3.85
CA THR A 91 9.44 9.78 -4.54
C THR A 91 8.60 8.76 -3.78
N VAL A 92 8.73 8.73 -2.45
CA VAL A 92 7.96 7.83 -1.59
C VAL A 92 6.46 8.14 -1.67
N HIS A 93 6.10 9.41 -1.65
CA HIS A 93 4.72 9.88 -1.81
C HIS A 93 4.16 9.42 -3.16
N ASP A 94 4.82 9.75 -4.28
CA ASP A 94 4.36 9.42 -5.63
C ASP A 94 4.19 7.91 -5.84
N GLN A 95 5.11 7.10 -5.31
CA GLN A 95 5.01 5.65 -5.37
C GLN A 95 3.85 5.14 -4.50
N THR A 96 3.61 5.73 -3.33
CA THR A 96 2.47 5.37 -2.48
C THR A 96 1.15 5.69 -3.17
N ASP A 97 1.04 6.85 -3.80
CA ASP A 97 -0.15 7.26 -4.56
C ASP A 97 -0.43 6.31 -5.73
N ALA A 98 0.61 5.94 -6.48
CA ALA A 98 0.47 4.98 -7.58
C ALA A 98 -0.02 3.61 -7.09
N VAL A 99 0.56 3.10 -5.98
CA VAL A 99 0.13 1.84 -5.36
C VAL A 99 -1.30 1.96 -4.84
N CYS A 100 -1.65 3.03 -4.13
CA CYS A 100 -2.99 3.26 -3.58
C CYS A 100 -4.04 3.28 -4.70
N GLY A 101 -3.80 4.04 -5.78
CA GLY A 101 -4.70 4.10 -6.94
C GLY A 101 -4.93 2.73 -7.58
N PHE A 102 -3.88 1.93 -7.76
CA PHE A 102 -4.01 0.55 -8.24
C PHE A 102 -4.80 -0.33 -7.27
N LEU A 103 -4.60 -0.20 -5.96
CA LEU A 103 -5.32 -1.00 -4.97
C LEU A 103 -6.81 -0.63 -4.89
N LEU A 104 -7.17 0.63 -5.14
CA LEU A 104 -8.56 1.06 -5.29
C LEU A 104 -9.22 0.45 -6.54
N GLU A 105 -8.50 0.28 -7.64
CA GLU A 105 -8.96 -0.52 -8.77
C GLU A 105 -9.18 -1.97 -8.36
N ALA A 106 -8.16 -2.60 -7.74
CA ALA A 106 -8.16 -4.02 -7.41
C ALA A 106 -9.18 -4.41 -6.32
N ILE A 107 -9.57 -3.51 -5.41
CA ILE A 107 -10.60 -3.79 -4.41
C ILE A 107 -12.00 -3.93 -5.02
N THR A 108 -12.17 -3.54 -6.27
CA THR A 108 -13.42 -3.71 -7.04
C THR A 108 -13.43 -4.94 -7.94
N ASP A 109 -12.35 -5.72 -7.99
CA ASP A 109 -12.24 -6.92 -8.83
C ASP A 109 -13.39 -7.91 -8.59
N GLU A 110 -13.75 -8.65 -9.62
CA GLU A 110 -14.78 -9.71 -9.54
C GLU A 110 -14.36 -10.87 -8.63
N ASP A 111 -13.04 -11.18 -8.55
CA ASP A 111 -12.50 -12.25 -7.69
C ASP A 111 -12.34 -11.77 -6.24
N GLY A 112 -12.99 -12.49 -5.31
CA GLY A 112 -12.93 -12.17 -3.88
C GLY A 112 -11.54 -12.26 -3.25
N ARG A 113 -10.64 -13.07 -3.81
CA ARG A 113 -9.24 -13.20 -3.34
C ARG A 113 -8.46 -11.93 -3.66
N VAL A 114 -8.69 -11.38 -4.86
CA VAL A 114 -8.08 -10.13 -5.31
C VAL A 114 -8.54 -8.99 -4.40
N ARG A 115 -9.87 -8.82 -4.22
CA ARG A 115 -10.41 -7.79 -3.32
C ARG A 115 -9.86 -7.88 -1.91
N GLN A 116 -9.76 -9.10 -1.36
CA GLN A 116 -9.23 -9.32 -0.02
C GLN A 116 -7.75 -8.95 0.09
N SER A 117 -6.95 -9.23 -0.95
CA SER A 117 -5.54 -8.84 -1.00
C SER A 117 -5.38 -7.32 -1.12
N ALA A 118 -6.16 -6.68 -1.99
CA ALA A 118 -6.17 -5.22 -2.14
C ALA A 118 -6.56 -4.51 -0.84
N LYS A 119 -7.63 -4.95 -0.18
CA LYS A 119 -8.05 -4.41 1.12
C LYS A 119 -6.93 -4.47 2.17
N ARG A 120 -6.20 -5.59 2.23
CA ARG A 120 -5.07 -5.73 3.18
C ARG A 120 -3.92 -4.79 2.83
N ALA A 121 -3.62 -4.67 1.54
CA ALA A 121 -2.53 -3.84 1.05
C ALA A 121 -2.80 -2.34 1.24
N LEU A 122 -4.05 -1.87 1.13
CA LEU A 122 -4.44 -0.48 1.39
C LEU A 122 -4.04 -0.01 2.79
N LYS A 123 -4.00 -0.89 3.79
CA LYS A 123 -3.52 -0.54 5.14
C LYS A 123 -2.07 -0.07 5.15
N ASP A 124 -1.24 -0.59 4.24
CA ASP A 124 0.16 -0.18 4.14
C ASP A 124 0.29 1.23 3.53
N CYS A 125 -0.58 1.58 2.55
CA CYS A 125 -0.68 2.95 2.03
C CYS A 125 -1.16 3.94 3.10
N ILE A 126 -2.20 3.58 3.86
CA ILE A 126 -2.72 4.42 4.95
C ILE A 126 -1.63 4.69 6.01
N ARG A 127 -0.85 3.64 6.39
CA ARG A 127 0.29 3.81 7.30
C ARG A 127 1.37 4.71 6.72
N ALA A 128 1.56 4.65 5.40
CA ALA A 128 2.49 5.49 4.70
C ALA A 128 2.07 6.96 4.79
N TYR A 129 0.82 7.27 4.48
CA TYR A 129 0.28 8.62 4.60
C TYR A 129 0.27 9.14 6.05
N ASP A 130 -0.07 8.30 7.03
CA ASP A 130 0.00 8.67 8.46
C ASP A 130 1.43 9.02 8.89
N ALA A 131 2.43 8.27 8.40
CA ALA A 131 3.84 8.55 8.68
C ALA A 131 4.37 9.81 7.97
N LEU A 132 3.78 10.20 6.85
CA LEU A 132 4.04 11.46 6.14
C LEU A 132 3.23 12.65 6.70
N GLU A 133 2.40 12.42 7.72
CA GLU A 133 1.48 13.42 8.29
C GLU A 133 0.43 13.94 7.28
N GLU A 134 0.10 13.13 6.27
CA GLU A 134 -0.83 13.48 5.20
C GLU A 134 -2.28 13.18 5.55
N THR A 135 -2.78 13.78 6.60
CA THR A 135 -4.16 13.59 7.09
C THR A 135 -5.22 13.87 6.01
N ALA A 136 -5.02 14.91 5.20
CA ALA A 136 -5.96 15.26 4.13
C ALA A 136 -6.07 14.18 3.04
N THR A 137 -4.96 13.50 2.73
CA THR A 137 -4.94 12.38 1.78
C THR A 137 -5.73 11.18 2.32
N ILE A 138 -5.59 10.88 3.63
CA ILE A 138 -6.38 9.81 4.28
C ILE A 138 -7.86 10.17 4.31
N GLU A 139 -8.23 11.43 4.60
CA GLU A 139 -9.61 11.90 4.54
C GLU A 139 -10.21 11.73 3.14
N GLY A 140 -9.48 12.13 2.09
CA GLY A 140 -9.89 11.93 0.71
C GLY A 140 -10.09 10.45 0.35
N LEU A 141 -9.20 9.57 0.81
CA LEU A 141 -9.32 8.13 0.62
C LEU A 141 -10.58 7.56 1.30
N ILE A 142 -10.92 8.04 2.50
CA ILE A 142 -12.15 7.64 3.21
C ILE A 142 -13.40 8.03 2.39
N GLU A 143 -13.45 9.27 1.87
CA GLU A 143 -14.56 9.76 1.04
C GLU A 143 -14.68 8.98 -0.27
N GLU A 144 -13.57 8.63 -0.90
CA GLU A 144 -13.54 7.82 -2.11
C GLU A 144 -14.07 6.41 -1.85
N LEU A 145 -13.58 5.73 -0.79
CA LEU A 145 -14.04 4.40 -0.39
C LEU A 145 -15.54 4.40 -0.05
N GLU A 146 -16.06 5.45 0.59
CA GLU A 146 -17.49 5.61 0.87
C GLU A 146 -18.30 5.72 -0.43
N THR A 147 -17.84 6.56 -1.35
CA THR A 147 -18.48 6.74 -2.65
C THR A 147 -18.52 5.43 -3.46
N MET A 148 -17.38 4.71 -3.49
CA MET A 148 -17.28 3.41 -4.16
C MET A 148 -18.21 2.37 -3.50
N ALA A 149 -18.27 2.34 -2.16
CA ALA A 149 -19.13 1.42 -1.42
C ALA A 149 -20.62 1.69 -1.65
N ALA A 150 -21.01 2.95 -1.85
CA ALA A 150 -22.39 3.34 -2.17
C ALA A 150 -22.82 2.84 -3.57
N GLY A 151 -21.88 2.78 -4.52
CA GLY A 151 -22.12 2.27 -5.88
C GLY A 151 -22.00 0.75 -6.02
N ALA A 152 -21.49 0.04 -5.00
CA ALA A 152 -21.24 -1.38 -5.01
C ALA A 152 -22.34 -2.19 -4.28
N SER A 153 -22.30 -3.53 -4.41
CA SER A 153 -23.23 -4.42 -3.72
C SER A 153 -22.55 -5.68 -3.19
N GLY A 154 -23.23 -6.40 -2.30
CA GLY A 154 -22.78 -7.69 -1.78
C GLY A 154 -21.38 -7.63 -1.10
N LYS A 155 -20.52 -8.60 -1.41
CA LYS A 155 -19.20 -8.71 -0.83
C LYS A 155 -18.23 -7.61 -1.27
N GLN A 156 -18.42 -7.03 -2.44
CA GLN A 156 -17.62 -5.90 -2.91
C GLN A 156 -17.87 -4.68 -2.01
N ALA A 157 -19.13 -4.30 -1.81
CA ALA A 157 -19.48 -3.21 -0.90
C ALA A 157 -18.99 -3.45 0.54
N GLN A 158 -19.00 -4.73 0.98
CA GLN A 158 -18.47 -5.09 2.29
C GLN A 158 -16.96 -4.80 2.40
N HIS A 159 -16.14 -5.24 1.41
CA HIS A 159 -14.69 -5.02 1.44
C HIS A 159 -14.34 -3.52 1.40
N LEU A 160 -15.09 -2.73 0.65
CA LEU A 160 -14.92 -1.27 0.58
C LEU A 160 -15.23 -0.59 1.92
N ARG A 161 -16.33 -0.99 2.61
CA ARG A 161 -16.66 -0.48 3.95
C ARG A 161 -15.61 -0.88 4.99
N GLU A 162 -15.14 -2.13 4.95
CA GLU A 162 -14.08 -2.59 5.85
C GLU A 162 -12.76 -1.84 5.62
N ALA A 163 -12.43 -1.50 4.35
CA ALA A 163 -11.26 -0.67 4.05
C ALA A 163 -11.42 0.76 4.57
N LYS A 164 -12.62 1.34 4.44
CA LYS A 164 -12.96 2.64 5.02
C LYS A 164 -12.83 2.64 6.54
N GLU A 165 -13.41 1.64 7.21
CA GLU A 165 -13.32 1.49 8.68
C GLU A 165 -11.87 1.38 9.15
N ASP A 166 -11.03 0.66 8.40
CA ASP A 166 -9.59 0.58 8.68
C ASP A 166 -8.93 1.98 8.59
N ALA A 167 -9.25 2.77 7.56
CA ALA A 167 -8.71 4.13 7.39
C ALA A 167 -9.17 5.08 8.51
N GLU A 168 -10.45 5.07 8.86
CA GLU A 168 -11.01 5.85 9.96
C GLU A 168 -10.36 5.50 11.31
N PHE A 169 -10.10 4.20 11.54
CA PHE A 169 -9.42 3.75 12.76
C PHE A 169 -7.99 4.31 12.85
N PHE A 170 -7.24 4.31 11.75
CA PHE A 170 -5.89 4.89 11.72
C PHE A 170 -5.90 6.38 12.00
N MET A 171 -6.83 7.13 11.41
CA MET A 171 -6.98 8.56 11.67
C MET A 171 -7.27 8.86 13.15
N GLN A 172 -8.22 8.14 13.76
CA GLN A 172 -8.55 8.32 15.17
C GLN A 172 -7.35 8.01 16.09
N SER A 173 -6.58 6.97 15.77
CA SER A 173 -5.38 6.60 16.51
C SER A 173 -4.26 7.64 16.36
N GLY A 174 -4.12 8.26 15.19
CA GLY A 174 -3.19 9.35 14.92
C GLY A 174 -3.54 10.62 15.72
N LEU A 175 -4.81 11.02 15.68
CA LEU A 175 -5.31 12.15 16.48
C LEU A 175 -5.14 11.92 17.99
N GLY A 176 -5.36 10.69 18.48
CA GLY A 176 -5.12 10.33 19.88
C GLY A 176 -3.66 10.55 20.30
N ARG A 177 -2.71 10.16 19.46
CA ARG A 177 -1.26 10.37 19.69
C ARG A 177 -0.88 11.85 19.72
N ILE A 178 -1.50 12.68 18.89
CA ILE A 178 -1.29 14.14 18.88
C ILE A 178 -1.83 14.76 20.17
N ILE A 179 -3.04 14.39 20.61
CA ILE A 179 -3.66 14.90 21.84
C ILE A 179 -2.85 14.49 23.07
N GLU A 180 -2.39 13.24 23.15
CA GLU A 180 -1.52 12.77 24.25
C GLU A 180 -0.17 13.47 24.24
N GLY A 181 0.41 13.73 23.06
CA GLY A 181 1.63 14.54 22.91
C GLY A 181 1.46 15.96 23.44
N PHE A 182 0.38 16.64 23.05
CA PHE A 182 0.03 17.98 23.54
C PHE A 182 -0.23 18.00 25.05
N GLN A 183 -0.97 17.03 25.58
CA GLN A 183 -1.24 16.97 27.03
C GLN A 183 0.03 16.75 27.84
N LYS A 184 0.99 15.99 27.32
CA LYS A 184 2.27 15.75 27.99
C LYS A 184 3.19 16.99 27.95
N GLU A 185 3.19 17.72 26.84
CA GLU A 185 4.04 18.90 26.64
C GLU A 185 3.48 20.14 27.36
N PHE A 186 2.15 20.31 27.44
CA PHE A 186 1.50 21.43 28.10
C PHE A 186 1.05 21.11 29.54
N GLY A 187 0.86 19.84 29.91
CA GLY A 187 0.56 19.43 31.28
C GLY A 187 1.73 19.75 32.24
N ASP A 188 2.95 19.49 31.83
CA ASP A 188 4.17 19.79 32.61
C ASP A 188 4.43 21.31 32.71
N ALA A 189 3.87 22.13 31.83
CA ALA A 189 4.01 23.59 31.86
C ALA A 189 3.00 24.32 32.78
N LEU A 190 1.94 23.65 33.21
CA LEU A 190 0.91 24.23 34.12
C LEU A 190 1.15 23.84 35.58
N ASP A 191 2.00 22.87 35.86
CA ASP A 191 2.37 22.43 37.22
C ASP A 191 3.72 23.04 37.71
N SER A 192 4.27 24.03 36.98
CA SER A 192 5.51 24.75 37.34
C SER A 192 5.20 26.19 37.70
#